data_3f380c675460bb7c3d79346885abf0c0
#
_entry.id   3f380c675460bb7c3d79346885abf0c0
#
_cell.length_a   1.000
_cell.length_b   1.000
_cell.length_c   1.000
_cell.angle_alpha   90.00
_cell.angle_beta   90.00
_cell.angle_gamma   90.00
#
_symmetry.space_group_name_H-M   'P 1'
#
loop_
_entity.id
_entity.type
_entity.pdbx_description
1 polymer ?
#
loop_
_entity_poly.entity_id
_entity_poly.type
_entity_poly.pdbx_seq_one_letter_code
_entity_poly.pdbx_strand_id
1 'polypeptide(L)'
;MVRLEAQRMQSYAQERPKKQSKPHRVAKGVALTFLIAVIAGFIAKLPFFQIMGIMILSILIGMIWKNTAHVKADYQEGIQFSSKVLLRAGIILLGFRLNLLDIAAAGYAVLATDVLVIAFTMTFILLLGKVFKLDKHLSMLIAAGTAICGAAAIIAVAPIIKNKQEHTAIAVSCIAILGTIGALLYIFLFPHLPISKYEYGVLTGATLHELAHVVAAAVPGGAESSQAAIVVKLGRVLLLIPVALIISLIINRKELTEKGLKSLPIPWFIFGFLFASFINTLDFIPESVVTYLLLLSTYLLAMGMAGLGLNVNYKDFAREGMKPVGVAIVGFAGLLALSPLVLFIFRMI
;
A
#
# COMPACT_ATOMS: atom_id res chain seq x y z
N MET A 1 -8.46 29.22 56.53
CA MET A 1 -8.82 28.13 55.59
C MET A 1 -8.91 28.64 54.16
N VAL A 2 -9.70 29.64 53.83
CA VAL A 2 -9.92 30.13 52.44
C VAL A 2 -8.64 30.58 51.69
N ARG A 3 -7.65 31.17 52.39
CA ARG A 3 -6.37 31.57 51.77
C ARG A 3 -5.46 30.40 51.37
N LEU A 4 -5.48 29.31 52.11
CA LEU A 4 -4.70 28.11 51.81
C LEU A 4 -5.29 27.29 50.62
N GLU A 5 -6.61 27.29 50.50
CA GLU A 5 -7.26 26.71 49.34
C GLU A 5 -7.04 27.50 48.05
N ALA A 6 -7.07 28.83 48.13
CA ALA A 6 -6.76 29.71 47.00
C ALA A 6 -5.30 29.53 46.52
N GLN A 7 -4.34 29.37 47.42
CA GLN A 7 -2.94 29.10 47.08
C GLN A 7 -2.75 27.69 46.47
N ARG A 8 -3.45 26.68 46.95
CA ARG A 8 -3.47 25.36 46.34
C ARG A 8 -4.10 25.36 44.94
N MET A 9 -5.21 26.06 44.77
CA MET A 9 -5.85 26.23 43.47
C MET A 9 -4.94 26.96 42.45
N GLN A 10 -4.17 27.94 42.89
CA GLN A 10 -3.17 28.63 42.06
C GLN A 10 -1.97 27.74 41.72
N SER A 11 -1.49 26.89 42.62
CA SER A 11 -0.42 25.94 42.31
C SER A 11 -0.86 24.87 41.33
N TYR A 12 -2.09 24.34 41.42
CA TYR A 12 -2.67 23.41 40.42
C TYR A 12 -2.91 24.10 39.07
N ALA A 13 -3.12 25.40 39.00
CA ALA A 13 -3.26 26.14 37.75
C ALA A 13 -1.91 26.36 37.03
N GLN A 14 -0.80 26.38 37.78
CA GLN A 14 0.56 26.54 37.21
C GLN A 14 1.17 25.25 36.68
N GLU A 15 0.65 24.07 37.07
CA GLU A 15 1.12 22.78 36.59
C GLU A 15 0.42 22.26 35.32
N ARG A 16 -0.38 23.08 34.62
CA ARG A 16 -0.83 22.69 33.29
C ARG A 16 0.39 22.60 32.38
N PRO A 17 0.75 21.39 31.87
CA PRO A 17 1.88 21.28 30.97
C PRO A 17 1.66 22.24 29.81
N LYS A 18 2.65 23.10 29.52
CA LYS A 18 2.62 24.06 28.40
C LYS A 18 2.11 23.31 27.17
N LYS A 19 0.92 23.69 26.66
CA LYS A 19 0.29 23.12 25.49
C LYS A 19 1.26 23.36 24.33
N GLN A 20 2.08 22.37 24.00
CA GLN A 20 3.09 22.49 22.96
C GLN A 20 2.40 22.92 21.66
N SER A 21 3.03 23.82 20.91
CA SER A 21 2.48 24.32 19.65
C SER A 21 2.22 23.15 18.69
N LYS A 22 1.12 23.20 17.92
CA LYS A 22 0.77 22.17 16.92
C LYS A 22 1.95 21.71 16.06
N PRO A 23 2.82 22.61 15.49
CA PRO A 23 3.96 22.20 14.67
C PRO A 23 4.98 21.33 15.43
N HIS A 24 5.20 21.57 16.72
CA HIS A 24 6.13 20.78 17.52
C HIS A 24 5.63 19.33 17.77
N ARG A 25 4.34 19.13 17.91
CA ARG A 25 3.73 17.80 18.02
C ARG A 25 3.79 17.03 16.71
N VAL A 26 3.54 17.70 15.59
CA VAL A 26 3.70 17.09 14.25
C VAL A 26 5.15 16.67 14.05
N ALA A 27 6.12 17.55 14.34
CA ALA A 27 7.53 17.24 14.18
C ALA A 27 7.98 16.01 14.98
N LYS A 28 7.51 15.84 16.23
CA LYS A 28 7.84 14.66 17.05
C LYS A 28 7.35 13.35 16.42
N GLY A 29 6.09 13.31 15.99
CA GLY A 29 5.54 12.11 15.37
C GLY A 29 6.16 11.79 14.01
N VAL A 30 6.47 12.82 13.21
CA VAL A 30 7.19 12.66 11.94
C VAL A 30 8.61 12.14 12.19
N ALA A 31 9.32 12.67 13.19
CA ALA A 31 10.65 12.18 13.56
C ALA A 31 10.63 10.71 14.00
N LEU A 32 9.59 10.28 14.74
CA LEU A 32 9.43 8.88 15.14
C LEU A 32 9.21 7.99 13.90
N THR A 33 8.32 8.36 12.98
CA THR A 33 8.09 7.58 11.76
C THR A 33 9.31 7.56 10.85
N PHE A 34 10.08 8.64 10.79
CA PHE A 34 11.35 8.71 10.08
C PHE A 34 12.39 7.76 10.70
N LEU A 35 12.54 7.78 12.02
CA LEU A 35 13.45 6.87 12.73
C LEU A 35 13.10 5.41 12.43
N ILE A 36 11.82 5.03 12.48
CA ILE A 36 11.36 3.68 12.14
C ILE A 36 11.70 3.35 10.67
N ALA A 37 11.48 4.27 9.74
CA ALA A 37 11.79 4.07 8.33
C ALA A 37 13.30 3.88 8.10
N VAL A 38 14.15 4.63 8.80
CA VAL A 38 15.61 4.47 8.74
C VAL A 38 16.05 3.11 9.29
N ILE A 39 15.53 2.70 10.45
CA ILE A 39 15.80 1.38 11.03
C ILE A 39 15.36 0.27 10.05
N ALA A 40 14.15 0.39 9.49
CA ALA A 40 13.65 -0.54 8.48
C ALA A 40 14.55 -0.59 7.24
N GLY A 41 15.08 0.56 6.81
CA GLY A 41 16.02 0.67 5.69
C GLY A 41 17.35 -0.05 5.96
N PHE A 42 17.87 0.00 7.19
CA PHE A 42 19.06 -0.76 7.56
C PHE A 42 18.78 -2.27 7.61
N ILE A 43 17.66 -2.68 8.21
CA ILE A 43 17.27 -4.09 8.29
C ILE A 43 17.00 -4.65 6.88
N ALA A 44 16.40 -3.88 5.99
CA ALA A 44 16.13 -4.28 4.61
C ALA A 44 17.38 -4.58 3.78
N LYS A 45 18.57 -4.14 4.23
CA LYS A 45 19.87 -4.48 3.58
C LYS A 45 20.35 -5.89 3.91
N LEU A 46 19.83 -6.51 4.97
CA LEU A 46 20.17 -7.88 5.34
C LEU A 46 19.56 -8.88 4.34
N PRO A 47 20.30 -9.93 3.92
CA PRO A 47 19.90 -10.80 2.81
C PRO A 47 18.48 -11.36 2.91
N PHE A 48 18.05 -11.80 4.09
CA PHE A 48 16.72 -12.33 4.33
C PHE A 48 15.62 -11.26 4.26
N PHE A 49 15.91 -10.06 4.76
CA PHE A 49 14.94 -8.97 4.86
C PHE A 49 14.79 -8.13 3.57
N GLN A 50 15.69 -8.30 2.60
CA GLN A 50 15.59 -7.64 1.28
C GLN A 50 14.27 -7.98 0.58
N ILE A 51 13.79 -9.23 0.71
CA ILE A 51 12.55 -9.70 0.10
C ILE A 51 11.34 -8.97 0.68
N MET A 52 11.35 -8.68 1.98
CA MET A 52 10.27 -7.95 2.63
C MET A 52 10.22 -6.48 2.20
N GLY A 53 11.37 -5.87 1.97
CA GLY A 53 11.48 -4.46 1.62
C GLY A 53 11.21 -3.50 2.79
N ILE A 54 11.63 -2.24 2.61
CA ILE A 54 11.58 -1.20 3.65
C ILE A 54 10.14 -0.89 4.12
N MET A 55 9.15 -0.93 3.23
CA MET A 55 7.77 -0.56 3.55
C MET A 55 7.13 -1.56 4.51
N ILE A 56 7.31 -2.86 4.27
CA ILE A 56 6.76 -3.92 5.13
C ILE A 56 7.45 -3.91 6.49
N LEU A 57 8.77 -3.78 6.51
CA LEU A 57 9.52 -3.67 7.75
C LEU A 57 9.07 -2.46 8.57
N SER A 58 8.81 -1.32 7.92
CA SER A 58 8.34 -0.11 8.59
C SER A 58 6.98 -0.29 9.26
N ILE A 59 6.01 -0.94 8.60
CA ILE A 59 4.69 -1.19 9.22
C ILE A 59 4.81 -2.19 10.38
N LEU A 60 5.60 -3.26 10.22
CA LEU A 60 5.80 -4.27 11.28
C LEU A 60 6.50 -3.68 12.50
N ILE A 61 7.59 -2.91 12.30
CA ILE A 61 8.28 -2.22 13.40
C ILE A 61 7.33 -1.24 14.09
N GLY A 62 6.53 -0.49 13.32
CA GLY A 62 5.51 0.42 13.85
C GLY A 62 4.48 -0.32 14.72
N MET A 63 3.98 -1.47 14.27
CA MET A 63 3.04 -2.31 15.03
C MET A 63 3.68 -2.84 16.33
N ILE A 64 4.91 -3.35 16.26
CA ILE A 64 5.65 -3.83 17.43
C ILE A 64 5.84 -2.66 18.41
N TRP A 65 6.32 -1.51 17.93
CA TRP A 65 6.53 -0.32 18.75
C TRP A 65 5.26 0.13 19.47
N LYS A 66 4.12 0.17 18.77
CA LYS A 66 2.82 0.53 19.36
C LYS A 66 2.42 -0.37 20.51
N ASN A 67 2.68 -1.67 20.40
CA ASN A 67 2.22 -2.66 21.36
C ASN A 67 3.22 -2.93 22.51
N THR A 68 4.49 -2.54 22.34
CA THR A 68 5.55 -2.69 23.35
C THR A 68 5.86 -1.39 24.09
N ALA A 69 5.84 -0.26 23.37
CA ALA A 69 6.16 1.05 23.92
C ALA A 69 4.92 1.95 23.93
N HIS A 70 4.68 2.63 25.04
CA HIS A 70 3.58 3.59 25.15
C HIS A 70 3.87 4.81 24.29
N VAL A 71 3.21 4.92 23.14
CA VAL A 71 3.28 6.10 22.30
C VAL A 71 2.51 7.23 22.95
N LYS A 72 3.21 8.27 23.38
CA LYS A 72 2.61 9.44 24.02
C LYS A 72 1.64 10.15 23.06
N ALA A 73 0.57 10.72 23.59
CA ALA A 73 -0.44 11.46 22.81
C ALA A 73 0.17 12.59 21.96
N ASP A 74 1.29 13.18 22.37
CA ASP A 74 1.99 14.24 21.65
C ASP A 74 2.55 13.82 20.28
N TYR A 75 2.75 12.53 20.03
CA TYR A 75 3.23 11.99 18.76
C TYR A 75 2.11 11.75 17.75
N GLN A 76 0.86 11.66 18.21
CA GLN A 76 -0.27 11.21 17.40
C GLN A 76 -0.55 12.11 16.19
N GLU A 77 -0.41 13.44 16.32
CA GLU A 77 -0.62 14.38 15.22
C GLU A 77 0.40 14.14 14.09
N GLY A 78 1.68 13.89 14.41
CA GLY A 78 2.72 13.62 13.44
C GLY A 78 2.61 12.22 12.83
N ILE A 79 2.20 11.22 13.60
CA ILE A 79 1.93 9.86 13.10
C ILE A 79 0.80 9.90 12.08
N GLN A 80 -0.29 10.65 12.36
CA GLN A 80 -1.38 10.84 11.41
C GLN A 80 -0.96 11.61 10.16
N PHE A 81 -0.09 12.62 10.31
CA PHE A 81 0.48 13.35 9.19
C PHE A 81 1.29 12.41 8.28
N SER A 82 2.14 11.57 8.86
CA SER A 82 2.92 10.58 8.10
C SER A 82 2.03 9.59 7.36
N SER A 83 1.04 9.00 8.03
CA SER A 83 0.15 7.99 7.45
C SER A 83 -0.86 8.54 6.44
N LYS A 84 -1.09 9.86 6.39
CA LYS A 84 -2.06 10.48 5.47
C LYS A 84 -1.40 11.35 4.41
N VAL A 85 -0.46 12.21 4.81
CA VAL A 85 0.14 13.22 3.91
C VAL A 85 1.41 12.69 3.28
N LEU A 86 2.39 12.24 4.08
CA LEU A 86 3.66 11.75 3.54
C LEU A 86 3.48 10.51 2.69
N LEU A 87 2.58 9.62 3.10
CA LEU A 87 2.24 8.43 2.32
C LEU A 87 1.71 8.78 0.92
N ARG A 88 0.80 9.75 0.82
CA ARG A 88 0.26 10.22 -0.47
C ARG A 88 1.32 10.91 -1.31
N ALA A 89 2.16 11.74 -0.68
CA ALA A 89 3.29 12.37 -1.36
C ALA A 89 4.26 11.32 -1.92
N GLY A 90 4.55 10.26 -1.15
CA GLY A 90 5.34 9.13 -1.62
C GLY A 90 4.72 8.44 -2.85
N ILE A 91 3.39 8.25 -2.86
CA ILE A 91 2.69 7.67 -4.03
C ILE A 91 2.80 8.59 -5.25
N ILE A 92 2.68 9.89 -5.09
CA ILE A 92 2.86 10.85 -6.20
C ILE A 92 4.25 10.70 -6.80
N LEU A 93 5.29 10.73 -5.96
CA LEU A 93 6.67 10.62 -6.43
C LEU A 93 6.98 9.24 -7.03
N LEU A 94 6.27 8.19 -6.62
CA LEU A 94 6.42 6.88 -7.24
C LEU A 94 6.03 6.91 -8.73
N GLY A 95 5.23 7.88 -9.16
CA GLY A 95 4.90 8.10 -10.57
C GLY A 95 6.13 8.28 -11.47
N PHE A 96 7.23 8.84 -10.96
CA PHE A 96 8.50 8.94 -11.69
C PHE A 96 9.15 7.58 -12.01
N ARG A 97 8.62 6.48 -11.50
CA ARG A 97 9.07 5.13 -11.88
C ARG A 97 8.37 4.60 -13.12
N LEU A 98 7.25 5.21 -13.50
CA LEU A 98 6.41 4.77 -14.60
C LEU A 98 6.74 5.57 -15.87
N ASN A 99 7.11 4.86 -16.93
CA ASN A 99 7.15 5.38 -18.29
C ASN A 99 5.91 4.86 -19.03
N LEU A 100 5.04 5.77 -19.49
CA LEU A 100 3.80 5.40 -20.18
C LEU A 100 4.07 4.77 -21.57
N LEU A 101 5.22 5.11 -22.20
CA LEU A 101 5.62 4.51 -23.46
C LEU A 101 6.00 3.04 -23.30
N ASP A 102 6.63 2.65 -22.18
CA ASP A 102 6.95 1.25 -21.92
C ASP A 102 5.69 0.40 -21.79
N ILE A 103 4.64 0.95 -21.17
CA ILE A 103 3.33 0.26 -21.06
C ILE A 103 2.67 0.18 -22.45
N ALA A 104 2.72 1.24 -23.22
CA ALA A 104 2.19 1.25 -24.59
C ALA A 104 2.94 0.26 -25.49
N ALA A 105 4.26 0.18 -25.37
CA ALA A 105 5.11 -0.76 -26.10
C ALA A 105 4.87 -2.23 -25.70
N ALA A 106 4.49 -2.48 -24.42
CA ALA A 106 4.15 -3.83 -23.93
C ALA A 106 2.84 -4.38 -24.54
N GLY A 107 2.08 -3.52 -25.21
CA GLY A 107 0.91 -3.91 -25.99
C GLY A 107 -0.36 -4.10 -25.16
N TYR A 108 -1.45 -4.34 -25.90
CA TYR A 108 -2.78 -4.53 -25.32
C TYR A 108 -2.93 -5.81 -24.48
N ALA A 109 -2.08 -6.81 -24.70
CA ALA A 109 -2.09 -8.06 -23.96
C ALA A 109 -1.88 -7.85 -22.45
N VAL A 110 -0.94 -6.95 -22.09
CA VAL A 110 -0.67 -6.61 -20.68
C VAL A 110 -1.90 -5.97 -20.05
N LEU A 111 -2.49 -4.97 -20.71
CA LEU A 111 -3.67 -4.28 -20.20
C LEU A 111 -4.88 -5.20 -20.10
N ALA A 112 -5.12 -6.04 -21.10
CA ALA A 112 -6.22 -6.99 -21.10
C ALA A 112 -6.09 -8.00 -19.96
N THR A 113 -4.89 -8.52 -19.75
CA THR A 113 -4.58 -9.41 -18.64
C THR A 113 -4.78 -8.73 -17.29
N ASP A 114 -4.29 -7.52 -17.13
CA ASP A 114 -4.45 -6.77 -15.88
C ASP A 114 -5.93 -6.46 -15.58
N VAL A 115 -6.73 -6.10 -16.58
CA VAL A 115 -8.19 -5.93 -16.42
C VAL A 115 -8.85 -7.22 -15.97
N LEU A 116 -8.52 -8.35 -16.61
CA LEU A 116 -9.05 -9.66 -16.25
C LEU A 116 -8.67 -10.05 -14.82
N VAL A 117 -7.40 -9.91 -14.46
CA VAL A 117 -6.89 -10.20 -13.11
C VAL A 117 -7.57 -9.32 -12.06
N ILE A 118 -7.73 -8.03 -12.33
CA ILE A 118 -8.40 -7.10 -11.40
C ILE A 118 -9.89 -7.50 -11.25
N ALA A 119 -10.60 -7.69 -12.35
CA ALA A 119 -12.02 -8.04 -12.34
C ALA A 119 -12.28 -9.36 -11.59
N PHE A 120 -11.50 -10.40 -11.91
CA PHE A 120 -11.58 -11.69 -11.25
C PHE A 120 -11.27 -11.57 -9.75
N THR A 121 -10.13 -11.00 -9.40
CA THR A 121 -9.65 -10.95 -8.01
C THR A 121 -10.58 -10.10 -7.14
N MET A 122 -11.03 -8.94 -7.63
CA MET A 122 -11.99 -8.10 -6.93
C MET A 122 -13.29 -8.85 -6.65
N THR A 123 -13.87 -9.46 -7.68
CA THR A 123 -15.13 -10.21 -7.56
C THR A 123 -14.96 -11.40 -6.63
N PHE A 124 -13.91 -12.20 -6.80
CA PHE A 124 -13.65 -13.40 -6.02
C PHE A 124 -13.48 -13.08 -4.53
N ILE A 125 -12.66 -12.10 -4.19
CA ILE A 125 -12.44 -11.72 -2.78
C ILE A 125 -13.68 -11.10 -2.15
N LEU A 126 -14.47 -10.32 -2.88
CA LEU A 126 -15.73 -9.79 -2.37
C LEU A 126 -16.76 -10.91 -2.10
N LEU A 127 -16.81 -11.94 -2.94
CA LEU A 127 -17.64 -13.12 -2.70
C LEU A 127 -17.14 -13.91 -1.49
N LEU A 128 -15.84 -14.14 -1.37
CA LEU A 128 -15.23 -14.77 -0.20
C LEU A 128 -15.55 -13.98 1.08
N GLY A 129 -15.43 -12.66 1.04
CA GLY A 129 -15.78 -11.80 2.18
C GLY A 129 -17.21 -12.00 2.66
N LYS A 130 -18.16 -12.17 1.73
CA LYS A 130 -19.56 -12.51 2.07
C LYS A 130 -19.66 -13.89 2.71
N VAL A 131 -19.00 -14.90 2.15
CA VAL A 131 -19.01 -16.29 2.68
C VAL A 131 -18.42 -16.35 4.08
N PHE A 132 -17.27 -15.68 4.32
CA PHE A 132 -16.61 -15.63 5.62
C PHE A 132 -17.25 -14.63 6.60
N LYS A 133 -18.32 -13.92 6.17
CA LYS A 133 -18.99 -12.88 6.96
C LYS A 133 -17.99 -11.81 7.46
N LEU A 134 -17.08 -11.41 6.60
CA LEU A 134 -16.14 -10.33 6.85
C LEU A 134 -16.82 -8.98 6.62
N ASP A 135 -16.38 -7.95 7.35
CA ASP A 135 -16.84 -6.58 7.13
C ASP A 135 -16.67 -6.17 5.65
N LYS A 136 -17.69 -5.50 5.08
CA LYS A 136 -17.71 -5.15 3.65
C LYS A 136 -16.58 -4.18 3.26
N HIS A 137 -16.25 -3.23 4.13
CA HIS A 137 -15.18 -2.27 3.87
C HIS A 137 -13.82 -2.96 3.93
N LEU A 138 -13.61 -3.83 4.92
CA LEU A 138 -12.38 -4.61 5.04
C LEU A 138 -12.21 -5.58 3.86
N SER A 139 -13.30 -6.24 3.43
CA SER A 139 -13.31 -7.09 2.23
C SER A 139 -12.94 -6.31 0.96
N MET A 140 -13.47 -5.08 0.80
CA MET A 140 -13.15 -4.20 -0.33
C MET A 140 -11.68 -3.78 -0.32
N LEU A 141 -11.11 -3.47 0.85
CA LEU A 141 -9.70 -3.10 0.98
C LEU A 141 -8.77 -4.27 0.64
N ILE A 142 -9.08 -5.48 1.14
CA ILE A 142 -8.31 -6.69 0.81
C ILE A 142 -8.43 -7.00 -0.68
N ALA A 143 -9.62 -6.86 -1.25
CA ALA A 143 -9.85 -7.07 -2.68
C ALA A 143 -9.03 -6.08 -3.53
N ALA A 144 -9.10 -4.79 -3.24
CA ALA A 144 -8.34 -3.77 -3.95
C ALA A 144 -6.82 -3.96 -3.79
N GLY A 145 -6.36 -4.28 -2.59
CA GLY A 145 -4.94 -4.55 -2.30
C GLY A 145 -4.41 -5.75 -3.07
N THR A 146 -5.14 -6.87 -3.07
CA THR A 146 -4.73 -8.08 -3.79
C THR A 146 -4.83 -7.89 -5.31
N ALA A 147 -5.89 -7.23 -5.78
CA ALA A 147 -6.15 -7.10 -7.21
C ALA A 147 -5.23 -6.09 -7.91
N ILE A 148 -4.78 -5.03 -7.26
CA ILE A 148 -4.10 -3.93 -7.95
C ILE A 148 -2.62 -3.86 -7.56
N CYS A 149 -2.28 -3.14 -6.50
CA CYS A 149 -0.88 -2.84 -6.16
C CYS A 149 -0.57 -2.82 -4.66
N GLY A 150 -1.32 -3.60 -3.87
CA GLY A 150 -1.10 -3.71 -2.44
C GLY A 150 -1.52 -2.48 -1.67
N ALA A 151 -0.63 -1.99 -0.82
CA ALA A 151 -0.90 -0.88 0.10
C ALA A 151 -1.35 0.40 -0.61
N ALA A 152 -0.80 0.74 -1.77
CA ALA A 152 -1.19 1.94 -2.52
C ALA A 152 -2.68 1.92 -2.91
N ALA A 153 -3.18 0.76 -3.38
CA ALA A 153 -4.59 0.58 -3.72
C ALA A 153 -5.49 0.67 -2.48
N ILE A 154 -5.09 0.05 -1.37
CA ILE A 154 -5.82 0.12 -0.11
C ILE A 154 -5.98 1.57 0.33
N ILE A 155 -4.88 2.35 0.30
CA ILE A 155 -4.87 3.75 0.71
C ILE A 155 -5.71 4.63 -0.21
N ALA A 156 -5.72 4.32 -1.51
CA ALA A 156 -6.54 5.03 -2.49
C ALA A 156 -8.04 4.77 -2.27
N VAL A 157 -8.41 3.53 -1.99
CA VAL A 157 -9.80 3.10 -1.82
C VAL A 157 -10.35 3.44 -0.44
N ALA A 158 -9.55 3.39 0.63
CA ALA A 158 -10.00 3.61 2.00
C ALA A 158 -10.79 4.93 2.21
N PRO A 159 -10.38 6.11 1.73
CA PRO A 159 -11.16 7.33 1.85
C PRO A 159 -12.45 7.32 1.00
N ILE A 160 -12.45 6.61 -0.12
CA ILE A 160 -13.62 6.49 -1.01
C ILE A 160 -14.76 5.78 -0.30
N ILE A 161 -14.45 4.71 0.42
CA ILE A 161 -15.42 3.92 1.19
C ILE A 161 -15.63 4.42 2.62
N LYS A 162 -15.05 5.59 2.97
CA LYS A 162 -15.14 6.20 4.31
C LYS A 162 -14.77 5.23 5.44
N ASN A 163 -13.69 4.48 5.22
CA ASN A 163 -13.29 3.37 6.07
C ASN A 163 -12.58 3.81 7.37
N LYS A 164 -12.61 2.93 8.38
CA LYS A 164 -11.86 3.08 9.63
C LYS A 164 -10.36 2.87 9.38
N GLN A 165 -9.50 3.61 10.07
CA GLN A 165 -8.04 3.48 9.94
C GLN A 165 -7.55 2.07 10.33
N GLU A 166 -8.19 1.44 11.32
CA GLU A 166 -7.90 0.08 11.78
C GLU A 166 -8.02 -0.94 10.65
N HIS A 167 -9.13 -0.93 9.90
CA HIS A 167 -9.33 -1.82 8.74
C HIS A 167 -8.28 -1.60 7.65
N THR A 168 -7.91 -0.33 7.40
CA THR A 168 -6.84 0.00 6.44
C THR A 168 -5.53 -0.66 6.85
N ALA A 169 -5.16 -0.54 8.13
CA ALA A 169 -3.92 -1.10 8.63
C ALA A 169 -3.95 -2.64 8.65
N ILE A 170 -5.08 -3.26 9.01
CA ILE A 170 -5.26 -4.73 8.95
C ILE A 170 -5.11 -5.22 7.50
N ALA A 171 -5.81 -4.59 6.55
CA ALA A 171 -5.73 -4.96 5.14
C ALA A 171 -4.29 -4.84 4.61
N VAL A 172 -3.60 -3.72 4.89
CA VAL A 172 -2.20 -3.52 4.47
C VAL A 172 -1.29 -4.59 5.07
N SER A 173 -1.45 -4.93 6.36
CA SER A 173 -0.64 -5.95 7.03
C SER A 173 -0.86 -7.34 6.41
N CYS A 174 -2.11 -7.73 6.14
CA CYS A 174 -2.42 -9.00 5.48
C CYS A 174 -1.75 -9.07 4.10
N ILE A 175 -1.89 -8.03 3.30
CA ILE A 175 -1.33 -7.97 1.94
C ILE A 175 0.20 -7.97 1.96
N ALA A 176 0.83 -7.27 2.90
CA ALA A 176 2.28 -7.23 3.06
C ALA A 176 2.86 -8.63 3.40
N ILE A 177 2.24 -9.32 4.35
CA ILE A 177 2.66 -10.68 4.75
C ILE A 177 2.47 -11.66 3.59
N LEU A 178 1.30 -11.66 2.94
CA LEU A 178 1.01 -12.54 1.82
C LEU A 178 1.89 -12.26 0.60
N GLY A 179 2.19 -10.99 0.34
CA GLY A 179 3.11 -10.60 -0.73
C GLY A 179 4.51 -11.14 -0.49
N THR A 180 5.01 -11.09 0.75
CA THR A 180 6.31 -11.67 1.13
C THR A 180 6.31 -13.19 0.96
N ILE A 181 5.27 -13.88 1.47
CA ILE A 181 5.13 -15.33 1.31
C ILE A 181 5.05 -15.69 -0.18
N GLY A 182 4.28 -14.94 -0.96
CA GLY A 182 4.15 -15.15 -2.40
C GLY A 182 5.48 -14.94 -3.15
N ALA A 183 6.25 -13.91 -2.79
CA ALA A 183 7.57 -13.68 -3.38
C ALA A 183 8.54 -14.83 -3.08
N LEU A 184 8.58 -15.30 -1.83
CA LEU A 184 9.38 -16.47 -1.45
C LEU A 184 8.94 -17.73 -2.20
N LEU A 185 7.63 -17.94 -2.32
CA LEU A 185 7.07 -19.07 -3.06
C LEU A 185 7.52 -19.05 -4.53
N TYR A 186 7.45 -17.90 -5.21
CA TYR A 186 7.90 -17.76 -6.59
C TYR A 186 9.40 -18.01 -6.74
N ILE A 187 10.23 -17.45 -5.86
CA ILE A 187 11.68 -17.66 -5.87
C ILE A 187 12.00 -19.15 -5.74
N PHE A 188 11.32 -19.85 -4.84
CA PHE A 188 11.53 -21.28 -4.61
C PHE A 188 11.01 -22.13 -5.77
N LEU A 189 9.87 -21.77 -6.37
CA LEU A 189 9.26 -22.53 -7.48
C LEU A 189 9.96 -22.30 -8.82
N PHE A 190 10.64 -21.16 -9.01
CA PHE A 190 11.23 -20.79 -10.30
C PHE A 190 12.00 -21.93 -11.00
N PRO A 191 12.93 -22.65 -10.32
CA PRO A 191 13.70 -23.72 -10.97
C PRO A 191 12.85 -24.92 -11.44
N HIS A 192 11.63 -25.03 -10.93
CA HIS A 192 10.71 -26.17 -11.19
C HIS A 192 9.60 -25.82 -12.18
N LEU A 193 9.48 -24.55 -12.58
CA LEU A 193 8.44 -24.11 -13.50
C LEU A 193 8.89 -24.29 -14.96
N PRO A 194 8.15 -25.02 -15.81
CA PRO A 194 8.47 -25.22 -17.22
C PRO A 194 8.02 -24.03 -18.07
N ILE A 195 8.47 -22.82 -17.74
CA ILE A 195 8.10 -21.57 -18.40
C ILE A 195 9.33 -20.73 -18.72
N SER A 196 9.23 -19.84 -19.71
CA SER A 196 10.31 -18.94 -20.07
C SER A 196 10.55 -17.90 -18.98
N LYS A 197 11.72 -17.23 -19.01
CA LYS A 197 12.05 -16.14 -18.09
C LYS A 197 11.08 -14.97 -18.23
N TYR A 198 10.66 -14.66 -19.46
CA TYR A 198 9.65 -13.66 -19.75
C TYR A 198 8.31 -13.99 -19.07
N GLU A 199 7.79 -15.22 -19.32
CA GLU A 199 6.54 -15.69 -18.72
C GLU A 199 6.59 -15.69 -17.19
N TYR A 200 7.73 -16.04 -16.61
CA TYR A 200 7.93 -15.95 -15.17
C TYR A 200 7.83 -14.51 -14.66
N GLY A 201 8.42 -13.56 -15.40
CA GLY A 201 8.27 -12.13 -15.12
C GLY A 201 6.81 -11.68 -15.20
N VAL A 202 6.09 -12.08 -16.26
CA VAL A 202 4.66 -11.79 -16.40
C VAL A 202 3.87 -12.32 -15.21
N LEU A 203 4.09 -13.57 -14.79
CA LEU A 203 3.38 -14.16 -13.65
C LEU A 203 3.66 -13.44 -12.34
N THR A 204 4.91 -13.15 -12.03
CA THR A 204 5.28 -12.44 -10.80
C THR A 204 4.68 -11.04 -10.77
N GLY A 205 4.71 -10.31 -11.90
CA GLY A 205 4.07 -9.00 -12.07
C GLY A 205 2.55 -9.07 -11.93
N ALA A 206 1.93 -10.10 -12.53
CA ALA A 206 0.49 -10.29 -12.57
C ALA A 206 -0.12 -10.80 -11.25
N THR A 207 0.62 -11.41 -10.37
CA THR A 207 0.03 -12.06 -9.19
C THR A 207 0.50 -11.49 -7.87
N LEU A 208 1.73 -10.98 -7.77
CA LEU A 208 2.24 -10.42 -6.52
C LEU A 208 1.63 -9.06 -6.20
N HIS A 209 1.57 -8.73 -4.92
CA HIS A 209 0.84 -7.60 -4.39
C HIS A 209 1.57 -6.26 -4.59
N GLU A 210 2.82 -6.15 -4.19
CA GLU A 210 3.58 -4.91 -4.20
C GLU A 210 4.79 -4.97 -5.13
N LEU A 211 5.21 -3.82 -5.63
CA LEU A 211 6.34 -3.72 -6.54
C LEU A 211 7.64 -4.29 -5.93
N ALA A 212 7.86 -4.11 -4.63
CA ALA A 212 9.02 -4.68 -3.93
C ALA A 212 9.04 -6.21 -4.00
N HIS A 213 7.89 -6.86 -3.76
CA HIS A 213 7.75 -8.32 -3.90
C HIS A 213 7.97 -8.78 -5.32
N VAL A 214 7.42 -8.03 -6.29
CA VAL A 214 7.56 -8.34 -7.73
C VAL A 214 9.03 -8.30 -8.15
N VAL A 215 9.73 -7.23 -7.81
CA VAL A 215 11.15 -7.09 -8.14
C VAL A 215 11.98 -8.19 -7.50
N ALA A 216 11.77 -8.46 -6.20
CA ALA A 216 12.50 -9.51 -5.49
C ALA A 216 12.24 -10.90 -6.09
N ALA A 217 10.99 -11.22 -6.41
CA ALA A 217 10.60 -12.51 -6.97
C ALA A 217 11.11 -12.72 -8.40
N ALA A 218 11.22 -11.66 -9.20
CA ALA A 218 11.64 -11.74 -10.59
C ALA A 218 13.17 -11.91 -10.78
N VAL A 219 13.98 -11.56 -9.76
CA VAL A 219 15.46 -11.63 -9.82
C VAL A 219 16.01 -12.98 -10.30
N PRO A 220 15.52 -14.15 -9.86
CA PRO A 220 16.03 -15.43 -10.32
C PRO A 220 15.93 -15.64 -11.86
N GLY A 221 14.91 -15.03 -12.49
CA GLY A 221 14.74 -15.07 -13.96
C GLY A 221 15.63 -14.09 -14.73
N GLY A 222 16.42 -13.25 -14.03
CA GLY A 222 17.35 -12.29 -14.63
C GLY A 222 16.67 -11.00 -15.11
N ALA A 223 17.39 -10.25 -15.98
CA ALA A 223 16.96 -8.94 -16.45
C ALA A 223 15.64 -8.99 -17.24
N GLU A 224 15.48 -9.97 -18.12
CA GLU A 224 14.26 -10.17 -18.93
C GLU A 224 13.01 -10.35 -18.04
N SER A 225 13.11 -11.24 -17.07
CA SER A 225 12.04 -11.47 -16.09
C SER A 225 11.73 -10.21 -15.27
N SER A 226 12.77 -9.53 -14.78
CA SER A 226 12.60 -8.33 -13.97
C SER A 226 11.93 -7.20 -14.75
N GLN A 227 12.29 -7.01 -16.01
CA GLN A 227 11.68 -6.00 -16.86
C GLN A 227 10.21 -6.32 -17.16
N ALA A 228 9.90 -7.55 -17.59
CA ALA A 228 8.53 -7.97 -17.83
C ALA A 228 7.65 -7.83 -16.57
N ALA A 229 8.16 -8.24 -15.43
CA ALA A 229 7.46 -8.17 -14.15
C ALA A 229 7.11 -6.73 -13.75
N ILE A 230 8.07 -5.80 -13.90
CA ILE A 230 7.86 -4.37 -13.59
C ILE A 230 6.81 -3.79 -14.53
N VAL A 231 6.90 -4.03 -15.83
CA VAL A 231 5.98 -3.47 -16.83
C VAL A 231 4.54 -3.93 -16.56
N VAL A 232 4.31 -5.23 -16.37
CA VAL A 232 3.00 -5.77 -16.02
C VAL A 232 2.48 -5.15 -14.72
N LYS A 233 3.32 -5.06 -13.69
CA LYS A 233 2.90 -4.46 -12.41
C LYS A 233 2.55 -2.98 -12.53
N LEU A 234 3.30 -2.22 -13.32
CA LEU A 234 3.05 -0.80 -13.53
C LEU A 234 1.79 -0.57 -14.37
N GLY A 235 1.49 -1.42 -15.36
CA GLY A 235 0.21 -1.43 -16.08
C GLY A 235 -0.98 -1.53 -15.14
N ARG A 236 -0.88 -2.43 -14.15
CA ARG A 236 -1.92 -2.60 -13.13
C ARG A 236 -2.05 -1.38 -12.20
N VAL A 237 -0.93 -0.74 -11.84
CA VAL A 237 -0.96 0.51 -11.06
C VAL A 237 -1.70 1.62 -11.81
N LEU A 238 -1.53 1.70 -13.14
CA LEU A 238 -2.28 2.64 -13.98
C LEU A 238 -3.79 2.41 -13.90
N LEU A 239 -4.22 1.15 -13.87
CA LEU A 239 -5.65 0.78 -13.74
C LEU A 239 -6.26 1.10 -12.37
N LEU A 240 -5.46 1.48 -11.37
CA LEU A 240 -5.97 1.95 -10.08
C LEU A 240 -6.95 3.12 -10.25
N ILE A 241 -6.71 3.99 -11.23
CA ILE A 241 -7.53 5.18 -11.47
C ILE A 241 -8.95 4.82 -11.88
N PRO A 242 -9.17 4.11 -13.01
CA PRO A 242 -10.53 3.74 -13.41
C PRO A 242 -11.21 2.87 -12.35
N VAL A 243 -10.49 1.96 -11.68
CA VAL A 243 -11.06 1.12 -10.62
C VAL A 243 -11.50 1.97 -9.43
N ALA A 244 -10.68 2.91 -8.96
CA ALA A 244 -11.03 3.81 -7.86
C ALA A 244 -12.25 4.68 -8.21
N LEU A 245 -12.35 5.16 -9.44
CA LEU A 245 -13.51 5.91 -9.93
C LEU A 245 -14.76 5.03 -9.97
N ILE A 246 -14.67 3.80 -10.49
CA ILE A 246 -15.80 2.85 -10.52
C ILE A 246 -16.28 2.56 -9.08
N ILE A 247 -15.37 2.26 -8.16
CA ILE A 247 -15.70 2.04 -6.75
C ILE A 247 -16.39 3.27 -6.17
N SER A 248 -15.88 4.48 -6.45
CA SER A 248 -16.46 5.74 -5.97
C SER A 248 -17.89 5.94 -6.50
N LEU A 249 -18.12 5.69 -7.79
CA LEU A 249 -19.44 5.79 -8.40
C LEU A 249 -20.44 4.78 -7.83
N ILE A 250 -20.01 3.54 -7.59
CA ILE A 250 -20.88 2.49 -7.07
C ILE A 250 -21.27 2.78 -5.60
N ILE A 251 -20.29 3.12 -4.76
CA ILE A 251 -20.50 3.25 -3.31
C ILE A 251 -21.18 4.57 -2.97
N ASN A 252 -20.81 5.66 -3.64
CA ASN A 252 -21.31 6.99 -3.32
C ASN A 252 -22.47 7.43 -4.25
N ARG A 253 -23.16 6.47 -4.90
CA ARG A 253 -24.25 6.74 -5.87
C ARG A 253 -25.34 7.65 -5.31
N LYS A 254 -25.75 7.48 -4.05
CA LYS A 254 -26.77 8.32 -3.41
C LYS A 254 -26.29 9.77 -3.24
N GLU A 255 -25.05 9.98 -2.76
CA GLU A 255 -24.48 11.31 -2.61
C GLU A 255 -24.26 12.00 -3.96
N LEU A 256 -23.96 11.22 -4.99
CA LEU A 256 -23.84 11.70 -6.36
C LEU A 256 -25.17 12.27 -6.90
N THR A 257 -26.28 11.58 -6.63
CA THR A 257 -27.63 12.00 -7.06
C THR A 257 -28.09 13.26 -6.31
N GLU A 258 -27.72 13.39 -5.03
CA GLU A 258 -28.17 14.52 -4.20
C GLU A 258 -27.26 15.76 -4.32
N LYS A 259 -25.94 15.58 -4.43
CA LYS A 259 -24.94 16.66 -4.35
C LYS A 259 -24.10 16.87 -5.60
N GLY A 260 -24.30 16.04 -6.65
CA GLY A 260 -23.58 16.08 -7.90
C GLY A 260 -22.11 15.61 -7.82
N LEU A 261 -21.41 15.68 -8.94
CA LEU A 261 -20.02 15.17 -9.12
C LEU A 261 -18.99 15.76 -8.12
N LYS A 262 -19.23 16.97 -7.61
CA LYS A 262 -18.33 17.63 -6.65
C LYS A 262 -18.25 16.95 -5.28
N SER A 263 -19.21 16.09 -4.96
CA SER A 263 -19.26 15.36 -3.67
C SER A 263 -18.46 14.04 -3.68
N LEU A 264 -17.97 13.59 -4.85
CA LEU A 264 -17.21 12.36 -4.95
C LEU A 264 -15.86 12.50 -4.24
N PRO A 265 -15.50 11.59 -3.34
CA PRO A 265 -14.19 11.54 -2.72
C PRO A 265 -13.17 11.02 -3.74
N ILE A 266 -12.72 11.92 -4.62
CA ILE A 266 -11.69 11.58 -5.61
C ILE A 266 -10.32 11.63 -4.92
N PRO A 267 -9.53 10.56 -4.98
CA PRO A 267 -8.19 10.55 -4.40
C PRO A 267 -7.22 11.35 -5.30
N TRP A 268 -7.19 12.67 -5.10
CA TRP A 268 -6.43 13.65 -5.90
C TRP A 268 -4.95 13.28 -6.13
N PHE A 269 -4.33 12.58 -5.16
CA PHE A 269 -2.93 12.16 -5.28
C PHE A 269 -2.68 11.16 -6.43
N ILE A 270 -3.74 10.48 -6.93
CA ILE A 270 -3.62 9.60 -8.10
C ILE A 270 -3.37 10.44 -9.37
N PHE A 271 -4.00 11.61 -9.48
CA PHE A 271 -3.69 12.53 -10.59
C PHE A 271 -2.27 13.08 -10.49
N GLY A 272 -1.79 13.34 -9.25
CA GLY A 272 -0.39 13.68 -9.02
C GLY A 272 0.57 12.58 -9.46
N PHE A 273 0.25 11.32 -9.18
CA PHE A 273 0.99 10.16 -9.69
C PHE A 273 1.03 10.11 -11.22
N LEU A 274 -0.11 10.27 -11.89
CA LEU A 274 -0.16 10.33 -13.37
C LEU A 274 0.66 11.47 -13.93
N PHE A 275 0.55 12.64 -13.33
CA PHE A 275 1.31 13.81 -13.76
C PHE A 275 2.82 13.57 -13.64
N ALA A 276 3.27 12.98 -12.52
CA ALA A 276 4.66 12.58 -12.36
C ALA A 276 5.10 11.53 -13.40
N SER A 277 4.24 10.55 -13.70
CA SER A 277 4.48 9.56 -14.75
C SER A 277 4.56 10.18 -16.14
N PHE A 278 3.69 11.13 -16.42
CA PHE A 278 3.70 11.87 -17.69
C PHE A 278 5.00 12.67 -17.85
N ILE A 279 5.42 13.40 -16.81
CA ILE A 279 6.68 14.16 -16.82
C ILE A 279 7.87 13.21 -17.04
N ASN A 280 7.89 12.06 -16.36
CA ASN A 280 8.95 11.07 -16.55
C ASN A 280 8.99 10.50 -17.97
N THR A 281 7.82 10.34 -18.59
CA THR A 281 7.69 9.85 -19.98
C THR A 281 8.25 10.83 -21.01
N LEU A 282 8.25 12.13 -20.72
CA LEU A 282 8.80 13.16 -21.59
C LEU A 282 10.33 13.22 -21.59
N ASP A 283 10.98 12.47 -20.70
CA ASP A 283 12.44 12.34 -20.59
C ASP A 283 13.21 13.67 -20.39
N PHE A 284 12.55 14.69 -19.82
CA PHE A 284 13.17 16.00 -19.55
C PHE A 284 14.00 16.02 -18.26
N ILE A 285 13.81 15.04 -17.38
CA ILE A 285 14.45 15.02 -16.07
C ILE A 285 15.67 14.11 -16.14
N PRO A 286 16.87 14.60 -15.73
CA PRO A 286 18.05 13.76 -15.64
C PRO A 286 17.81 12.53 -14.75
N GLU A 287 18.31 11.37 -15.17
CA GLU A 287 18.14 10.09 -14.47
C GLU A 287 18.61 10.14 -12.99
N SER A 288 19.65 10.93 -12.74
CA SER A 288 20.13 11.17 -11.37
C SER A 288 19.06 11.82 -10.48
N VAL A 289 18.31 12.79 -11.00
CA VAL A 289 17.21 13.45 -10.27
C VAL A 289 16.05 12.48 -10.05
N VAL A 290 15.68 11.69 -11.07
CA VAL A 290 14.65 10.65 -10.94
C VAL A 290 15.03 9.66 -9.83
N THR A 291 16.28 9.23 -9.77
CA THR A 291 16.79 8.34 -8.74
C THR A 291 16.61 8.93 -7.33
N TYR A 292 16.96 10.20 -7.12
CA TYR A 292 16.72 10.87 -5.82
C TYR A 292 15.23 11.02 -5.49
N LEU A 293 14.38 11.34 -6.47
CA LEU A 293 12.92 11.42 -6.28
C LEU A 293 12.34 10.06 -5.87
N LEU A 294 12.79 8.96 -6.47
CA LEU A 294 12.38 7.61 -6.13
C LEU A 294 12.90 7.18 -4.75
N LEU A 295 14.10 7.58 -4.37
CA LEU A 295 14.62 7.36 -3.03
C LEU A 295 13.76 8.10 -1.99
N LEU A 296 13.46 9.37 -2.25
CA LEU A 296 12.56 10.17 -1.41
C LEU A 296 11.17 9.54 -1.31
N SER A 297 10.60 9.12 -2.44
CA SER A 297 9.34 8.38 -2.49
C SER A 297 9.35 7.16 -1.55
N THR A 298 10.40 6.35 -1.63
CA THR A 298 10.57 5.14 -0.83
C THR A 298 10.55 5.45 0.66
N TYR A 299 11.28 6.47 1.12
CA TYR A 299 11.28 6.86 2.53
C TYR A 299 9.96 7.49 2.97
N LEU A 300 9.31 8.30 2.15
CA LEU A 300 7.98 8.85 2.46
C LEU A 300 6.93 7.75 2.60
N LEU A 301 6.96 6.76 1.73
CA LEU A 301 6.10 5.57 1.81
C LEU A 301 6.40 4.78 3.09
N ALA A 302 7.67 4.53 3.40
CA ALA A 302 8.10 3.84 4.60
C ALA A 302 7.65 4.56 5.89
N MET A 303 7.78 5.89 5.94
CA MET A 303 7.28 6.72 7.05
C MET A 303 5.75 6.63 7.18
N GLY A 304 5.05 6.66 6.05
CA GLY A 304 3.60 6.47 6.02
C GLY A 304 3.17 5.10 6.53
N MET A 305 3.88 4.06 6.12
CA MET A 305 3.67 2.67 6.58
C MET A 305 3.98 2.51 8.07
N ALA A 306 5.06 3.11 8.57
CA ALA A 306 5.36 3.18 10.00
C ALA A 306 4.22 3.86 10.78
N GLY A 307 3.70 4.96 10.24
CA GLY A 307 2.55 5.67 10.81
C GLY A 307 1.28 4.83 10.84
N LEU A 308 1.00 4.03 9.80
CA LEU A 308 -0.10 3.06 9.81
C LEU A 308 0.14 1.99 10.88
N GLY A 309 1.33 1.41 10.96
CA GLY A 309 1.68 0.40 11.97
C GLY A 309 1.52 0.91 13.41
N LEU A 310 1.94 2.16 13.69
CA LEU A 310 1.78 2.81 14.99
C LEU A 310 0.30 3.09 15.37
N ASN A 311 -0.63 2.99 14.43
CA ASN A 311 -2.07 3.11 14.69
C ASN A 311 -2.75 1.74 14.90
N VAL A 312 -2.04 0.62 14.70
CA VAL A 312 -2.60 -0.73 14.90
C VAL A 312 -2.42 -1.17 16.34
N ASN A 313 -3.51 -1.50 16.99
CA ASN A 313 -3.49 -2.17 18.26
C ASN A 313 -3.64 -3.68 18.04
N TYR A 314 -2.80 -4.49 18.69
CA TYR A 314 -2.90 -5.96 18.65
C TYR A 314 -4.30 -6.47 19.03
N LYS A 315 -4.96 -5.80 19.98
CA LYS A 315 -6.32 -6.15 20.41
C LYS A 315 -7.35 -5.98 19.28
N ASP A 316 -7.20 -4.96 18.44
CA ASP A 316 -8.10 -4.71 17.31
C ASP A 316 -7.89 -5.76 16.23
N PHE A 317 -6.62 -6.13 15.97
CA PHE A 317 -6.30 -7.24 15.07
C PHE A 317 -6.85 -8.58 15.60
N ALA A 318 -6.71 -8.85 16.89
CA ALA A 318 -7.25 -10.06 17.51
C ALA A 318 -8.79 -10.09 17.51
N ARG A 319 -9.46 -8.93 17.58
CA ARG A 319 -10.93 -8.81 17.53
C ARG A 319 -11.50 -9.17 16.16
N GLU A 320 -10.87 -8.74 15.07
CA GLU A 320 -11.26 -9.14 13.71
C GLU A 320 -10.97 -10.63 13.47
N GLY A 321 -10.09 -11.23 14.26
CA GLY A 321 -9.74 -12.64 14.20
C GLY A 321 -8.98 -13.02 12.94
N MET A 322 -8.99 -14.33 12.64
CA MET A 322 -8.30 -14.87 11.45
C MET A 322 -9.08 -14.73 10.14
N LYS A 323 -10.29 -14.18 10.16
CA LYS A 323 -11.13 -14.07 8.95
C LYS A 323 -10.49 -13.22 7.85
N PRO A 324 -9.95 -12.01 8.12
CA PRO A 324 -9.27 -11.22 7.09
C PRO A 324 -8.11 -11.96 6.45
N VAL A 325 -7.32 -12.65 7.28
CA VAL A 325 -6.17 -13.45 6.84
C VAL A 325 -6.63 -14.62 5.98
N GLY A 326 -7.68 -15.35 6.40
CA GLY A 326 -8.27 -16.44 5.64
C GLY A 326 -8.79 -16.01 4.26
N VAL A 327 -9.54 -14.89 4.22
CA VAL A 327 -10.04 -14.32 2.96
C VAL A 327 -8.87 -13.89 2.05
N ALA A 328 -7.85 -13.29 2.61
CA ALA A 328 -6.68 -12.86 1.84
C ALA A 328 -5.88 -14.07 1.30
N ILE A 329 -5.67 -15.12 2.11
CA ILE A 329 -4.98 -16.36 1.68
C ILE A 329 -5.75 -17.05 0.55
N VAL A 330 -7.05 -17.29 0.73
CA VAL A 330 -7.87 -17.96 -0.28
C VAL A 330 -8.01 -17.09 -1.53
N GLY A 331 -8.12 -15.77 -1.35
CA GLY A 331 -8.12 -14.81 -2.46
C GLY A 331 -6.83 -14.84 -3.26
N PHE A 332 -5.68 -14.89 -2.59
CA PHE A 332 -4.38 -15.00 -3.25
C PHE A 332 -4.20 -16.36 -3.93
N ALA A 333 -4.61 -17.45 -3.28
CA ALA A 333 -4.60 -18.79 -3.91
C ALA A 333 -5.46 -18.82 -5.18
N GLY A 334 -6.65 -18.19 -5.16
CA GLY A 334 -7.49 -18.04 -6.34
C GLY A 334 -6.81 -17.24 -7.45
N LEU A 335 -6.09 -16.18 -7.10
CA LEU A 335 -5.30 -15.40 -8.06
C LEU A 335 -4.15 -16.25 -8.65
N LEU A 336 -3.46 -17.04 -7.83
CA LEU A 336 -2.44 -17.98 -8.33
C LEU A 336 -3.04 -19.05 -9.25
N ALA A 337 -4.22 -19.56 -8.94
CA ALA A 337 -4.93 -20.51 -9.79
C ALA A 337 -5.32 -19.93 -11.17
N LEU A 338 -5.39 -18.59 -11.29
CA LEU A 338 -5.60 -17.91 -12.58
C LEU A 338 -4.35 -17.88 -13.47
N SER A 339 -3.16 -18.15 -12.92
CA SER A 339 -1.88 -18.06 -13.64
C SER A 339 -1.82 -18.80 -14.98
N PRO A 340 -2.35 -20.02 -15.13
CA PRO A 340 -2.35 -20.70 -16.43
C PRO A 340 -3.13 -19.94 -17.51
N LEU A 341 -4.26 -19.33 -17.14
CA LEU A 341 -5.06 -18.51 -18.04
C LEU A 341 -4.31 -17.23 -18.44
N VAL A 342 -3.63 -16.59 -17.48
CA VAL A 342 -2.78 -15.42 -17.74
C VAL A 342 -1.71 -15.76 -18.77
N LEU A 343 -0.98 -16.85 -18.59
CA LEU A 343 0.04 -17.30 -19.54
C LEU A 343 -0.55 -17.69 -20.90
N PHE A 344 -1.71 -18.35 -20.92
CA PHE A 344 -2.39 -18.68 -22.16
C PHE A 344 -2.71 -17.43 -22.99
N ILE A 345 -3.24 -16.38 -22.36
CA ILE A 345 -3.52 -15.10 -23.03
C ILE A 345 -2.22 -14.51 -23.61
N PHE A 346 -1.14 -14.51 -22.83
CA PHE A 346 0.15 -13.97 -23.30
C PHE A 346 0.78 -14.80 -24.45
N ARG A 347 0.51 -16.08 -24.55
CA ARG A 347 0.98 -16.93 -25.65
C ARG A 347 0.15 -16.78 -26.92
N MET A 348 -1.12 -16.35 -26.79
CA MET A 348 -2.04 -16.19 -27.91
C MET A 348 -1.94 -14.83 -28.60
N ILE A 349 -1.32 -13.85 -27.97
CA ILE A 349 -1.19 -12.47 -28.41
C ILE A 349 0.26 -12.18 -28.75
#